data_eb461e9e0a789ef08348cc590d2f7a54
#
_entry.id   eb461e9e0a789ef08348cc590d2f7a54
#
_cell.length_a   1.000
_cell.length_b   1.000
_cell.length_c   1.000
_cell.angle_alpha   90.00
_cell.angle_beta   90.00
_cell.angle_gamma   90.00
#
_symmetry.space_group_name_H-M   'P 1'
#
loop_
_entity.id
_entity.type
_entity.pdbx_description
1 polymer ?
#
loop_
_entity_poly.entity_id
_entity_poly.type
_entity_poly.pdbx_seq_one_letter_code
_entity_poly.pdbx_strand_id
1 'polypeptide(L)'
;MPGDDRLSLAPMPDLDSILVSIADQMLYGFSRGALQVRLAVSTARNGAGERNGSGCTPRGVHRVRARIGDGLPSGAVLRGRRWTGEVWSAELHEAFPGRDWILTRILWLSGCEPGVNRLGPVDTFRRYIYLHGAPDPEPMGVPRSHGCIRLRNADLIDLFPRVPIGCPVLISEAACPEWSSATLV
;
A
#
# COMPACT_ATOMS: atom_id res chain seq x y z
N MET A 1 44.53 -1.16 15.37
CA MET A 1 43.32 -0.45 14.98
C MET A 1 42.69 -1.23 13.82
N PRO A 2 41.67 -2.10 14.04
CA PRO A 2 40.95 -2.70 12.94
C PRO A 2 39.94 -1.65 12.43
N GLY A 3 40.01 -1.39 11.12
CA GLY A 3 39.11 -0.47 10.43
C GLY A 3 37.65 -0.96 10.52
N ASP A 4 36.79 -0.04 10.85
CA ASP A 4 35.31 -0.19 10.81
C ASP A 4 34.88 -0.25 9.33
N ASP A 5 34.95 -1.46 8.77
CA ASP A 5 34.45 -1.77 7.41
C ASP A 5 32.92 -1.93 7.48
N ARG A 6 32.21 -0.88 7.88
CA ARG A 6 30.79 -0.76 7.61
C ARG A 6 30.68 -0.54 6.11
N LEU A 7 30.42 -1.63 5.39
CA LEU A 7 29.90 -1.57 4.02
C LEU A 7 28.67 -0.65 4.05
N SER A 8 28.88 0.60 3.65
CA SER A 8 27.79 1.54 3.39
C SER A 8 26.99 0.99 2.23
N LEU A 9 25.93 0.23 2.55
CA LEU A 9 24.95 -0.17 1.54
C LEU A 9 24.42 1.14 0.93
N ALA A 10 24.65 1.32 -0.36
CA ALA A 10 24.10 2.46 -1.09
C ALA A 10 22.58 2.52 -0.81
N PRO A 11 22.03 3.73 -0.58
CA PRO A 11 20.61 3.88 -0.33
C PRO A 11 19.83 3.25 -1.48
N MET A 12 18.81 2.43 -1.16
CA MET A 12 17.98 1.80 -2.18
C MET A 12 17.27 2.89 -2.99
N PRO A 13 17.21 2.77 -4.32
CA PRO A 13 16.65 3.83 -5.16
C PRO A 13 15.17 4.05 -4.87
N ASP A 14 14.74 5.31 -5.03
CA ASP A 14 13.32 5.65 -5.02
C ASP A 14 12.58 4.89 -6.12
N LEU A 15 11.35 4.50 -5.83
CA LEU A 15 10.46 3.92 -6.81
C LEU A 15 9.84 5.02 -7.68
N ASP A 16 9.89 4.82 -8.98
CA ASP A 16 9.24 5.69 -9.95
C ASP A 16 7.83 5.23 -10.33
N SER A 17 7.48 3.99 -10.04
CA SER A 17 6.15 3.43 -10.27
C SER A 17 5.85 2.19 -9.43
N ILE A 18 4.56 1.95 -9.22
CA ILE A 18 4.03 0.79 -8.50
C ILE A 18 2.91 0.16 -9.34
N LEU A 19 2.90 -1.18 -9.41
CA LEU A 19 1.79 -1.98 -9.90
C LEU A 19 1.23 -2.81 -8.76
N VAL A 20 -0.08 -2.76 -8.56
CA VAL A 20 -0.81 -3.69 -7.68
C VAL A 20 -1.67 -4.60 -8.55
N SER A 21 -1.40 -5.90 -8.50
CA SER A 21 -2.22 -6.93 -9.15
C SER A 21 -3.22 -7.50 -8.16
N ILE A 22 -4.50 -7.32 -8.45
CA ILE A 22 -5.59 -7.89 -7.64
C ILE A 22 -5.63 -9.41 -7.83
N ALA A 23 -5.39 -9.91 -9.03
CA ALA A 23 -5.37 -11.36 -9.28
C ALA A 23 -4.26 -12.07 -8.52
N ASP A 24 -3.05 -11.50 -8.52
CA ASP A 24 -1.88 -12.10 -7.86
C ASP A 24 -1.83 -11.80 -6.36
N GLN A 25 -2.61 -10.81 -5.87
CA GLN A 25 -2.49 -10.25 -4.52
C GLN A 25 -1.06 -9.81 -4.21
N MET A 26 -0.45 -9.10 -5.18
CA MET A 26 0.95 -8.67 -5.14
C MET A 26 1.07 -7.18 -5.49
N LEU A 27 2.07 -6.56 -4.88
CA LEU A 27 2.59 -5.25 -5.23
C LEU A 27 3.98 -5.40 -5.86
N TYR A 28 4.20 -4.71 -6.96
CA TYR A 28 5.47 -4.63 -7.67
C TYR A 28 5.91 -3.17 -7.72
N GLY A 29 7.11 -2.89 -7.26
CA GLY A 29 7.70 -1.56 -7.28
C GLY A 29 8.88 -1.49 -8.25
N PHE A 30 8.93 -0.45 -9.05
CA PHE A 30 9.92 -0.28 -10.12
C PHE A 30 10.75 0.97 -9.91
N SER A 31 11.98 0.94 -10.40
CA SER A 31 12.86 2.09 -10.55
C SER A 31 13.61 1.98 -11.87
N ARG A 32 13.53 3.00 -12.72
CA ARG A 32 14.13 3.04 -14.06
C ARG A 32 13.75 1.82 -14.91
N GLY A 33 12.49 1.41 -14.82
CA GLY A 33 11.97 0.24 -15.54
C GLY A 33 12.39 -1.12 -14.98
N ALA A 34 13.24 -1.17 -13.94
CA ALA A 34 13.65 -2.41 -13.32
C ALA A 34 12.82 -2.71 -12.08
N LEU A 35 12.39 -3.97 -11.90
CA LEU A 35 11.72 -4.44 -10.71
C LEU A 35 12.66 -4.36 -9.50
N GLN A 36 12.24 -3.66 -8.47
CA GLN A 36 12.99 -3.44 -7.23
C GLN A 36 12.35 -4.11 -6.01
N VAL A 37 11.02 -4.26 -6.05
CA VAL A 37 10.24 -4.70 -4.89
C VAL A 37 9.12 -5.60 -5.37
N ARG A 38 8.91 -6.71 -4.66
CA ARG A 38 7.76 -7.61 -4.84
C ARG A 38 7.24 -8.01 -3.47
N LEU A 39 6.01 -7.58 -3.14
CA LEU A 39 5.41 -7.75 -1.82
C LEU A 39 4.02 -8.39 -1.94
N ALA A 40 3.72 -9.33 -1.08
CA ALA A 40 2.36 -9.84 -0.93
C ALA A 40 1.47 -8.77 -0.29
N VAL A 41 0.27 -8.60 -0.82
CA VAL A 41 -0.73 -7.65 -0.33
C VAL A 41 -2.06 -8.35 -0.05
N SER A 42 -2.98 -7.62 0.59
CA SER A 42 -4.38 -8.04 0.71
C SER A 42 -5.27 -6.90 0.23
N THR A 43 -5.93 -7.10 -0.90
CA THR A 43 -6.91 -6.16 -1.46
C THR A 43 -8.33 -6.47 -0.95
N ALA A 44 -9.35 -5.81 -1.49
CA ALA A 44 -10.72 -5.96 -1.03
C ALA A 44 -11.27 -7.36 -1.23
N ARG A 45 -11.92 -7.91 -0.19
CA ARG A 45 -12.69 -9.17 -0.27
C ARG A 45 -13.83 -9.12 -1.28
N ASN A 46 -14.36 -7.94 -1.54
CA ASN A 46 -15.43 -7.72 -2.53
C ASN A 46 -14.89 -7.58 -3.97
N GLY A 47 -13.57 -7.77 -4.18
CA GLY A 47 -12.92 -7.66 -5.47
C GLY A 47 -12.68 -6.23 -5.93
N ALA A 48 -12.65 -6.04 -7.25
CA ALA A 48 -12.40 -4.75 -7.88
C ALA A 48 -13.67 -3.91 -8.03
N GLY A 49 -13.57 -2.60 -7.88
CA GLY A 49 -14.68 -1.68 -8.10
C GLY A 49 -14.43 -0.27 -7.58
N GLU A 50 -14.93 0.71 -8.30
CA GLU A 50 -14.62 2.12 -8.09
C GLU A 50 -15.67 2.88 -7.27
N ARG A 51 -16.89 2.37 -7.16
CA ARG A 51 -18.00 3.09 -6.51
C ARG A 51 -17.78 3.28 -5.02
N ASN A 52 -18.14 4.46 -4.53
CA ASN A 52 -18.20 4.75 -3.10
C ASN A 52 -19.16 3.79 -2.39
N GLY A 53 -18.77 3.29 -1.22
CA GLY A 53 -19.55 2.32 -0.44
C GLY A 53 -19.52 0.87 -0.95
N SER A 54 -18.84 0.57 -2.07
CA SER A 54 -18.76 -0.79 -2.62
C SER A 54 -17.92 -1.76 -1.76
N GLY A 55 -17.00 -1.23 -0.95
CA GLY A 55 -16.01 -2.05 -0.24
C GLY A 55 -15.03 -2.77 -1.17
N CYS A 56 -14.89 -2.31 -2.42
CA CYS A 56 -14.01 -2.85 -3.45
C CYS A 56 -12.72 -2.02 -3.56
N THR A 57 -11.65 -2.63 -4.09
CA THR A 57 -10.41 -1.93 -4.46
C THR A 57 -10.58 -1.31 -5.84
N PRO A 58 -10.35 0.01 -6.00
CA PRO A 58 -10.50 0.69 -7.29
C PRO A 58 -9.36 0.32 -8.24
N ARG A 59 -9.69 0.22 -9.54
CA ARG A 59 -8.75 -0.05 -10.63
C ARG A 59 -8.25 1.22 -11.30
N GLY A 60 -7.26 1.05 -12.18
CA GLY A 60 -6.76 2.09 -13.07
C GLY A 60 -5.58 2.86 -12.47
N VAL A 61 -5.30 4.01 -13.07
CA VAL A 61 -4.15 4.84 -12.73
C VAL A 61 -4.45 5.72 -11.53
N HIS A 62 -3.57 5.62 -10.54
CA HIS A 62 -3.57 6.41 -9.32
C HIS A 62 -2.21 7.08 -9.12
N ARG A 63 -2.13 7.91 -8.11
CA ARG A 63 -0.86 8.45 -7.58
C ARG A 63 -0.92 8.53 -6.07
N VAL A 64 0.24 8.45 -5.43
CA VAL A 64 0.38 8.72 -4.01
C VAL A 64 0.14 10.21 -3.78
N ARG A 65 -0.94 10.56 -3.08
CA ARG A 65 -1.34 11.92 -2.79
C ARG A 65 -0.75 12.47 -1.51
N ALA A 66 -0.66 11.61 -0.50
CA ALA A 66 -0.11 11.96 0.80
C ALA A 66 0.57 10.74 1.45
N ARG A 67 1.57 11.04 2.28
CA ARG A 67 2.32 10.08 3.10
C ARG A 67 2.12 10.44 4.55
N ILE A 68 1.72 9.48 5.38
CA ILE A 68 1.39 9.71 6.78
C ILE A 68 2.04 8.63 7.65
N GLY A 69 2.55 9.05 8.80
CA GLY A 69 3.11 8.15 9.80
C GLY A 69 4.61 7.97 9.72
N ASP A 70 5.35 8.85 9.01
CA ASP A 70 6.81 8.81 9.01
C ASP A 70 7.37 8.90 10.44
N GLY A 71 8.38 8.07 10.76
CA GLY A 71 8.97 7.99 12.10
C GLY A 71 8.11 7.33 13.19
N LEU A 72 6.87 6.95 12.92
CA LEU A 72 6.04 6.23 13.91
C LEU A 72 6.56 4.80 14.13
N PRO A 73 6.33 4.20 15.31
CA PRO A 73 6.69 2.81 15.55
C PRO A 73 5.92 1.84 14.64
N SER A 74 6.49 0.65 14.41
CA SER A 74 5.76 -0.45 13.78
C SER A 74 4.51 -0.78 14.59
N GLY A 75 3.37 -1.01 13.89
CA GLY A 75 2.10 -1.27 14.55
C GLY A 75 1.41 -0.02 15.11
N ALA A 76 1.95 1.20 14.92
CA ALA A 76 1.26 2.43 15.33
C ALA A 76 -0.15 2.47 14.76
N VAL A 77 -1.16 2.65 15.61
CA VAL A 77 -2.57 2.65 15.22
C VAL A 77 -2.96 4.02 14.70
N LEU A 78 -3.44 4.05 13.45
CA LEU A 78 -3.88 5.28 12.79
C LEU A 78 -5.41 5.30 12.66
N ARG A 79 -6.02 6.38 13.15
CA ARG A 79 -7.46 6.64 13.01
C ARG A 79 -7.67 8.05 12.46
N GLY A 80 -8.51 8.16 11.43
CA GLY A 80 -8.68 9.45 10.75
C GLY A 80 -7.35 10.04 10.25
N ARG A 81 -6.40 9.19 9.89
CA ARG A 81 -5.05 9.54 9.40
C ARG A 81 -4.15 10.22 10.45
N ARG A 82 -4.46 9.98 11.73
CA ARG A 82 -3.67 10.47 12.87
C ARG A 82 -3.31 9.30 13.77
N TRP A 83 -2.13 9.34 14.34
CA TRP A 83 -1.72 8.36 15.35
C TRP A 83 -2.57 8.55 16.61
N THR A 84 -3.12 7.46 17.13
CA THR A 84 -3.94 7.45 18.35
C THR A 84 -3.10 7.44 19.63
N GLY A 85 -1.77 7.24 19.53
CA GLY A 85 -0.90 6.94 20.66
C GLY A 85 -0.80 5.44 20.98
N GLU A 86 -1.70 4.61 20.40
CA GLU A 86 -1.68 3.17 20.57
C GLU A 86 -0.70 2.51 19.61
N VAL A 87 -0.16 1.37 20.03
CA VAL A 87 0.55 0.40 19.18
C VAL A 87 -0.24 -0.90 19.23
N TRP A 88 -0.47 -1.50 18.09
CA TRP A 88 -1.25 -2.73 17.99
C TRP A 88 -0.62 -3.86 18.81
N SER A 89 -1.45 -4.59 19.55
CA SER A 89 -1.12 -5.81 20.25
C SER A 89 -2.28 -6.80 20.18
N ALA A 90 -2.03 -8.07 20.52
CA ALA A 90 -3.06 -9.10 20.55
C ALA A 90 -4.16 -8.74 21.56
N GLU A 91 -3.80 -8.23 22.73
CA GLU A 91 -4.72 -7.81 23.78
C GLU A 91 -5.61 -6.66 23.31
N LEU A 92 -5.03 -5.69 22.59
CA LEU A 92 -5.80 -4.58 22.03
C LEU A 92 -6.76 -5.08 20.94
N HIS A 93 -6.34 -6.07 20.14
CA HIS A 93 -7.21 -6.69 19.14
C HIS A 93 -8.37 -7.44 19.78
N GLU A 94 -8.12 -8.20 20.84
CA GLU A 94 -9.16 -8.93 21.59
C GLU A 94 -10.17 -7.97 22.25
N ALA A 95 -9.68 -6.82 22.74
CA ALA A 95 -10.56 -5.78 23.31
C ALA A 95 -11.45 -5.12 22.25
N PHE A 96 -11.02 -5.08 20.99
CA PHE A 96 -11.72 -4.42 19.89
C PHE A 96 -11.77 -5.27 18.62
N PRO A 97 -12.45 -6.44 18.62
CA PRO A 97 -12.38 -7.42 17.53
C PRO A 97 -13.01 -6.94 16.22
N GLY A 98 -13.88 -5.93 16.27
CA GLY A 98 -14.53 -5.35 15.08
C GLY A 98 -13.83 -4.12 14.50
N ARG A 99 -12.67 -3.72 15.05
CA ARG A 99 -11.97 -2.52 14.61
C ARG A 99 -11.21 -2.80 13.31
N ASP A 100 -11.38 -1.92 12.32
CA ASP A 100 -10.55 -1.93 11.12
C ASP A 100 -9.19 -1.30 11.44
N TRP A 101 -8.15 -2.14 11.41
CA TRP A 101 -6.81 -1.76 11.84
C TRP A 101 -6.01 -1.17 10.67
N ILE A 102 -5.77 0.14 10.73
CA ILE A 102 -4.83 0.84 9.83
C ILE A 102 -3.57 1.11 10.64
N LEU A 103 -2.48 0.43 10.30
CA LEU A 103 -1.27 0.39 11.10
C LEU A 103 -0.06 1.00 10.40
N THR A 104 0.90 1.44 11.17
CA THR A 104 2.28 1.76 10.80
C THR A 104 2.43 3.01 9.95
N ARG A 105 1.94 3.00 8.71
CA ARG A 105 2.04 4.08 7.70
C ARG A 105 0.81 4.08 6.80
N ILE A 106 0.58 5.22 6.17
CA ILE A 106 -0.42 5.38 5.11
C ILE A 106 0.24 6.01 3.90
N LEU A 107 0.11 5.35 2.73
CA LEU A 107 0.25 5.96 1.41
C LEU A 107 -1.16 6.17 0.87
N TRP A 108 -1.64 7.40 0.88
CA TRP A 108 -3.02 7.72 0.49
C TRP A 108 -3.11 7.97 -1.00
N LEU A 109 -3.96 7.22 -1.69
CA LEU A 109 -4.10 7.26 -3.14
C LEU A 109 -5.15 8.27 -3.60
N SER A 110 -4.88 8.86 -4.76
CA SER A 110 -5.86 9.62 -5.55
C SER A 110 -5.92 9.03 -6.95
N GLY A 111 -7.13 8.81 -7.47
CA GLY A 111 -7.32 8.43 -8.87
C GLY A 111 -6.86 9.52 -9.82
N CYS A 112 -6.47 9.14 -11.03
CA CYS A 112 -6.03 10.04 -12.09
C CYS A 112 -7.05 10.16 -13.23
N GLU A 113 -8.06 9.28 -13.27
CA GLU A 113 -9.01 9.14 -14.39
C GLU A 113 -10.39 9.68 -13.99
N PRO A 114 -10.74 10.92 -14.41
CA PRO A 114 -12.05 11.52 -14.09
C PRO A 114 -13.22 10.65 -14.57
N GLY A 115 -14.21 10.45 -13.68
CA GLY A 115 -15.37 9.61 -13.97
C GLY A 115 -15.13 8.09 -13.86
N VAL A 116 -13.88 7.65 -13.77
CA VAL A 116 -13.49 6.24 -13.58
C VAL A 116 -13.10 6.00 -12.13
N ASN A 117 -12.04 6.64 -11.66
CA ASN A 117 -11.55 6.50 -10.28
C ASN A 117 -11.30 7.85 -9.59
N ARG A 118 -11.71 8.95 -10.23
CA ARG A 118 -11.57 10.32 -9.73
C ARG A 118 -12.85 11.10 -9.95
N LEU A 119 -13.21 11.93 -8.96
CA LEU A 119 -14.40 12.79 -8.91
C LEU A 119 -15.72 11.98 -8.76
N GLY A 120 -16.75 12.68 -8.30
CA GLY A 120 -18.11 12.12 -8.14
C GLY A 120 -18.16 10.88 -7.23
N PRO A 121 -19.00 9.88 -7.56
CA PRO A 121 -19.22 8.70 -6.72
C PRO A 121 -18.12 7.64 -6.82
N VAL A 122 -17.07 7.88 -7.60
CA VAL A 122 -15.97 6.93 -7.84
C VAL A 122 -14.61 7.46 -7.35
N ASP A 123 -14.60 8.56 -6.61
CA ASP A 123 -13.37 9.24 -6.20
C ASP A 123 -12.56 8.44 -5.17
N THR A 124 -11.44 7.87 -5.60
CA THR A 124 -10.54 7.04 -4.77
C THR A 124 -10.06 7.78 -3.52
N PHE A 125 -9.72 9.08 -3.65
CA PHE A 125 -9.23 9.87 -2.52
C PHE A 125 -10.32 10.09 -1.46
N ARG A 126 -11.53 10.38 -1.89
CA ARG A 126 -12.70 10.54 -0.99
C ARG A 126 -13.19 9.22 -0.40
N ARG A 127 -12.86 8.10 -1.05
CA ARG A 127 -13.12 6.75 -0.53
C ARG A 127 -12.09 6.31 0.50
N TYR A 128 -11.05 7.13 0.76
CA TYR A 128 -9.99 6.83 1.74
C TYR A 128 -9.25 5.52 1.41
N ILE A 129 -8.90 5.32 0.15
CA ILE A 129 -8.13 4.15 -0.28
C ILE A 129 -6.65 4.38 0.00
N TYR A 130 -6.06 3.48 0.76
CA TYR A 130 -4.66 3.53 1.23
C TYR A 130 -3.90 2.26 0.89
N LEU A 131 -2.55 2.40 0.79
CA LEU A 131 -1.65 1.33 1.16
C LEU A 131 -1.32 1.53 2.63
N HIS A 132 -1.53 0.51 3.48
CA HIS A 132 -1.29 0.63 4.92
C HIS A 132 -0.89 -0.71 5.54
N GLY A 133 -0.24 -0.66 6.72
CA GLY A 133 0.08 -1.84 7.50
C GLY A 133 -1.17 -2.47 8.11
N ALA A 134 -1.11 -3.77 8.34
CA ALA A 134 -2.16 -4.57 8.96
C ALA A 134 -1.60 -5.40 10.13
N PRO A 135 -2.44 -5.93 11.03
CA PRO A 135 -2.02 -6.86 12.06
C PRO A 135 -1.21 -8.03 11.50
N ASP A 136 -0.12 -8.41 12.16
CA ASP A 136 0.77 -9.48 11.68
C ASP A 136 0.08 -10.83 11.46
N PRO A 137 -0.96 -11.23 12.25
CA PRO A 137 -1.73 -12.45 11.98
C PRO A 137 -2.61 -12.38 10.73
N GLU A 138 -2.88 -11.18 10.20
CA GLU A 138 -3.68 -11.04 8.96
C GLU A 138 -2.92 -11.65 7.78
N PRO A 139 -3.54 -12.57 7.02
CA PRO A 139 -2.87 -13.18 5.88
C PRO A 139 -2.72 -12.19 4.72
N MET A 140 -1.54 -12.19 4.10
CA MET A 140 -1.29 -11.56 2.80
C MET A 140 -1.40 -12.60 1.68
N GLY A 141 -1.54 -12.13 0.44
CA GLY A 141 -1.75 -13.02 -0.72
C GLY A 141 -3.21 -13.47 -0.90
N VAL A 142 -4.13 -12.97 -0.08
CA VAL A 142 -5.57 -13.25 -0.16
C VAL A 142 -6.38 -11.98 0.06
N PRO A 143 -7.51 -11.77 -0.67
CA PRO A 143 -8.30 -10.56 -0.56
C PRO A 143 -9.17 -10.57 0.70
N ARG A 144 -8.92 -9.64 1.64
CA ARG A 144 -9.65 -9.55 2.92
C ARG A 144 -9.98 -8.12 3.36
N SER A 145 -9.48 -7.10 2.68
CA SER A 145 -9.72 -5.71 3.08
C SER A 145 -11.13 -5.22 2.73
N HIS A 146 -11.43 -3.99 3.11
CA HIS A 146 -12.67 -3.29 2.77
C HIS A 146 -12.47 -2.23 1.66
N GLY A 147 -11.39 -2.36 0.88
CA GLY A 147 -11.06 -1.47 -0.25
C GLY A 147 -9.58 -1.06 -0.29
N CYS A 148 -8.96 -0.85 0.85
CA CYS A 148 -7.54 -0.53 0.95
C CYS A 148 -6.64 -1.70 0.54
N ILE A 149 -5.37 -1.41 0.30
CA ILE A 149 -4.32 -2.39 0.02
C ILE A 149 -3.51 -2.57 1.30
N ARG A 150 -3.65 -3.73 1.95
CA ARG A 150 -2.95 -4.07 3.19
C ARG A 150 -1.60 -4.68 2.89
N LEU A 151 -0.58 -4.33 3.69
CA LEU A 151 0.77 -4.87 3.65
C LEU A 151 1.17 -5.33 5.06
N ARG A 152 2.20 -6.16 5.15
CA ARG A 152 2.89 -6.41 6.42
C ARG A 152 3.55 -5.12 6.90
N ASN A 153 3.58 -4.92 8.22
CA ASN A 153 4.16 -3.72 8.81
C ASN A 153 5.64 -3.54 8.41
N ALA A 154 6.43 -4.60 8.43
CA ALA A 154 7.84 -4.58 8.05
C ALA A 154 8.02 -4.17 6.57
N ASP A 155 7.26 -4.81 5.66
CA ASP A 155 7.32 -4.51 4.23
C ASP A 155 6.97 -3.04 3.94
N LEU A 156 5.98 -2.51 4.66
CA LEU A 156 5.57 -1.12 4.48
C LEU A 156 6.61 -0.13 5.05
N ILE A 157 7.29 -0.47 6.14
CA ILE A 157 8.39 0.35 6.69
C ILE A 157 9.51 0.49 5.67
N ASP A 158 9.88 -0.61 5.00
CA ASP A 158 10.93 -0.62 3.99
C ASP A 158 10.50 0.05 2.68
N LEU A 159 9.23 -0.10 2.31
CA LEU A 159 8.65 0.49 1.10
C LEU A 159 8.48 2.02 1.23
N PHE A 160 7.99 2.48 2.37
CA PHE A 160 7.50 3.85 2.58
C PHE A 160 8.53 4.93 2.24
N PRO A 161 9.81 4.87 2.68
CA PRO A 161 10.80 5.90 2.35
C PRO A 161 11.10 6.00 0.86
N ARG A 162 10.91 4.91 0.12
CA ARG A 162 11.21 4.79 -1.31
C ARG A 162 10.09 5.28 -2.23
N VAL A 163 8.92 5.58 -1.68
CA VAL A 163 7.73 5.99 -2.46
C VAL A 163 7.49 7.49 -2.30
N PRO A 164 7.87 8.33 -3.27
CA PRO A 164 7.64 9.77 -3.19
C PRO A 164 6.16 10.13 -3.37
N ILE A 165 5.79 11.33 -2.91
CA ILE A 165 4.51 11.95 -3.29
C ILE A 165 4.48 12.13 -4.81
N GLY A 166 3.36 11.79 -5.43
CA GLY A 166 3.19 11.81 -6.88
C GLY A 166 3.55 10.49 -7.55
N CYS A 167 4.19 9.53 -6.86
CA CYS A 167 4.51 8.22 -7.43
C CYS A 167 3.27 7.59 -8.08
N PRO A 168 3.32 7.23 -9.37
CA PRO A 168 2.24 6.52 -10.06
C PRO A 168 1.99 5.14 -9.46
N VAL A 169 0.71 4.79 -9.34
CA VAL A 169 0.26 3.48 -8.86
C VAL A 169 -0.81 2.96 -9.81
N LEU A 170 -0.50 1.94 -10.58
CA LEU A 170 -1.47 1.21 -11.38
C LEU A 170 -2.08 0.09 -10.54
N ILE A 171 -3.40 0.06 -10.42
CA ILE A 171 -4.12 -1.06 -9.81
C ILE A 171 -4.83 -1.83 -10.92
N SER A 172 -4.41 -3.07 -11.15
CA SER A 172 -4.91 -3.94 -12.22
C SER A 172 -5.63 -5.15 -11.64
N GLU A 173 -6.73 -5.53 -12.28
CA GLU A 173 -7.45 -6.77 -11.97
C GLU A 173 -6.73 -8.00 -12.55
N ALA A 174 -5.94 -7.79 -13.61
CA ALA A 174 -5.18 -8.86 -14.25
C ALA A 174 -3.96 -9.28 -13.43
N ALA A 175 -3.55 -10.53 -13.60
CA ALA A 175 -2.24 -11.00 -13.16
C ALA A 175 -1.13 -10.19 -13.84
N CYS A 176 -0.02 -9.99 -13.12
CA CYS A 176 1.16 -9.42 -13.73
C CYS A 176 1.73 -10.44 -14.72
N PRO A 177 1.89 -10.10 -16.00
CA PRO A 177 2.58 -10.99 -16.93
C PRO A 177 3.97 -11.30 -16.38
N GLU A 178 4.47 -12.53 -16.59
CA GLU A 178 5.86 -12.86 -16.26
C GLU A 178 6.75 -11.75 -16.83
N TRP A 179 7.43 -11.04 -15.94
CA TRP A 179 8.11 -9.79 -16.24
C TRP A 179 9.17 -9.99 -17.32
N SER A 180 8.92 -9.58 -18.54
CA SER A 180 9.95 -9.20 -19.49
C SER A 180 10.14 -7.68 -19.39
N SER A 181 11.35 -7.22 -19.21
CA SER A 181 11.79 -5.84 -19.07
C SER A 181 11.38 -4.86 -20.20
N ALA A 182 10.40 -5.22 -21.01
CA ALA A 182 10.04 -4.56 -22.26
C ALA A 182 8.65 -3.89 -22.28
N THR A 183 7.86 -3.87 -21.22
CA THR A 183 6.44 -3.49 -21.35
C THR A 183 5.95 -2.41 -20.37
N LEU A 184 6.75 -1.37 -20.13
CA LEU A 184 6.25 -0.08 -19.65
C LEU A 184 6.87 1.03 -20.50
N VAL A 185 6.28 1.27 -21.66
CA VAL A 185 6.42 2.52 -22.43
C VAL A 185 5.11 3.29 -22.29
#